data_7cfbbea49106c3f3125e8eac13e4ee2a
#
_entry.id   7cfbbea49106c3f3125e8eac13e4ee2a
#
_cell.length_a   1.000
_cell.length_b   1.000
_cell.length_c   1.000
_cell.angle_alpha   90.00
_cell.angle_beta   90.00
_cell.angle_gamma   90.00
#
_symmetry.space_group_name_H-M   'P 1'
#
loop_
_entity.id
_entity.type
_entity.pdbx_description
1 polymer ?
#
loop_
_entity_poly.entity_id
_entity_poly.type
_entity_poly.pdbx_seq_one_letter_code
_entity_poly.pdbx_strand_id
1 'polypeptide(L)'
;MSKKKNTTTPTPHDAAFRSFLANPDVARDFLELHLPAEYRQLCDLSTLKLEPATFVEPDLHQYASDILWSVKTTGGKDGYVYTLIEHQSTENLYMPFRMLRYSVAAMQRHLEQYKTLPLVIPVLLYHGERSPYPYSMNWLDCFENPALAAKIYTKPFPLVDITVVDDNEIMNHRRMAALTLLMKHIRHRDMMELLDKLPQVMVEISDEQVRVLIHYIVNAGDSVSPEFMRALAERLPQHEDKLMTIAERLEQKGALEKALAIARQLQKMGMTPEQIKQATGLSEAELKKVIH
;
A
#
# COMPACT_ATOMS: atom_id res chain seq x y z
N MET A 1 9.15 21.54 29.41
CA MET A 1 7.68 21.51 29.22
C MET A 1 7.21 20.07 29.19
N SER A 2 6.54 19.66 30.26
CA SER A 2 6.12 18.26 30.50
C SER A 2 4.93 17.90 29.61
N LYS A 3 5.08 16.89 28.73
CA LYS A 3 3.98 16.34 27.96
C LYS A 3 3.05 15.57 28.92
N LYS A 4 1.88 16.15 29.23
CA LYS A 4 0.80 15.42 29.90
C LYS A 4 0.41 14.23 29.01
N LYS A 5 0.63 13.01 29.48
CA LYS A 5 -0.02 11.80 28.97
C LYS A 5 -1.51 11.94 29.29
N ASN A 6 -2.34 12.20 28.29
CA ASN A 6 -3.79 12.08 28.41
C ASN A 6 -4.15 10.58 28.44
N THR A 7 -4.00 9.96 29.60
CA THR A 7 -4.72 8.74 29.94
C THR A 7 -6.07 9.20 30.48
N THR A 8 -7.08 9.33 29.59
CA THR A 8 -8.46 9.55 30.02
C THR A 8 -8.94 8.26 30.70
N THR A 9 -9.10 8.31 32.01
CA THR A 9 -9.80 7.25 32.76
C THR A 9 -11.21 7.15 32.17
N PRO A 10 -11.72 5.94 31.82
CA PRO A 10 -13.08 5.78 31.31
C PRO A 10 -14.08 6.40 32.29
N THR A 11 -15.05 7.15 31.78
CA THR A 11 -16.12 7.68 32.61
C THR A 11 -16.96 6.52 33.15
N PRO A 12 -17.68 6.68 34.29
CA PRO A 12 -18.60 5.65 34.80
C PRO A 12 -19.62 5.20 33.74
N HIS A 13 -20.04 6.12 32.87
CA HIS A 13 -20.94 5.84 31.74
C HIS A 13 -20.29 4.92 30.68
N ASP A 14 -19.05 5.21 30.30
CA ASP A 14 -18.32 4.38 29.33
C ASP A 14 -18.11 2.97 29.86
N ALA A 15 -17.76 2.85 31.15
CA ALA A 15 -17.55 1.55 31.79
C ALA A 15 -18.84 0.72 31.84
N ALA A 16 -19.95 1.35 32.21
CA ALA A 16 -21.28 0.69 32.26
C ALA A 16 -21.72 0.27 30.86
N PHE A 17 -21.62 1.17 29.88
CA PHE A 17 -21.98 0.90 28.50
C PHE A 17 -21.21 -0.30 27.92
N ARG A 18 -19.88 -0.28 28.06
CA ARG A 18 -19.02 -1.38 27.58
C ARG A 18 -19.33 -2.70 28.29
N SER A 19 -19.57 -2.65 29.61
CA SER A 19 -19.91 -3.86 30.38
C SER A 19 -21.22 -4.47 29.94
N PHE A 20 -22.25 -3.65 29.69
CA PHE A 20 -23.56 -4.14 29.23
C PHE A 20 -23.49 -4.70 27.81
N LEU A 21 -22.96 -3.94 26.85
CA LEU A 21 -22.91 -4.35 25.44
C LEU A 21 -21.78 -5.35 25.13
N ALA A 22 -20.92 -5.70 26.07
CA ALA A 22 -20.04 -6.85 25.96
C ALA A 22 -20.77 -8.19 26.17
N ASN A 23 -21.99 -8.18 26.73
CA ASN A 23 -22.84 -9.37 26.85
C ASN A 23 -23.52 -9.66 25.49
N PRO A 24 -23.40 -10.88 24.93
CA PRO A 24 -23.97 -11.21 23.63
C PRO A 24 -25.50 -11.08 23.54
N ASP A 25 -26.22 -11.38 24.62
CA ASP A 25 -27.67 -11.30 24.65
C ASP A 25 -28.13 -9.83 24.65
N VAL A 26 -27.48 -8.97 25.44
CA VAL A 26 -27.74 -7.53 25.43
C VAL A 26 -27.40 -6.90 24.09
N ALA A 27 -26.28 -7.30 23.48
CA ALA A 27 -25.88 -6.82 22.15
C ALA A 27 -26.88 -7.25 21.08
N ARG A 28 -27.40 -8.50 21.17
CA ARG A 28 -28.45 -9.01 20.27
C ARG A 28 -29.70 -8.16 20.37
N ASP A 29 -30.22 -7.96 21.59
CA ASP A 29 -31.42 -7.14 21.84
C ASP A 29 -31.23 -5.72 21.31
N PHE A 30 -30.06 -5.12 21.56
CA PHE A 30 -29.73 -3.78 21.05
C PHE A 30 -29.76 -3.72 19.52
N LEU A 31 -29.11 -4.67 18.85
CA LEU A 31 -29.03 -4.72 17.39
C LEU A 31 -30.41 -5.05 16.76
N GLU A 32 -31.19 -5.91 17.35
CA GLU A 32 -32.57 -6.22 16.90
C GLU A 32 -33.48 -5.00 16.95
N LEU A 33 -33.32 -4.15 17.96
CA LEU A 33 -34.15 -2.97 18.15
C LEU A 33 -33.69 -1.77 17.30
N HIS A 34 -32.38 -1.57 17.17
CA HIS A 34 -31.81 -0.32 16.66
C HIS A 34 -31.16 -0.42 15.29
N LEU A 35 -30.80 -1.62 14.85
CA LEU A 35 -30.22 -1.78 13.52
C LEU A 35 -31.33 -1.63 12.44
N PRO A 36 -31.12 -0.80 11.40
CA PRO A 36 -32.05 -0.72 10.28
C PRO A 36 -32.39 -2.09 9.71
N ALA A 37 -33.64 -2.32 9.35
CA ALA A 37 -34.14 -3.62 8.91
C ALA A 37 -33.33 -4.20 7.73
N GLU A 38 -32.90 -3.36 6.80
CA GLU A 38 -32.07 -3.73 5.65
C GLU A 38 -30.71 -4.33 6.06
N TYR A 39 -30.06 -3.76 7.10
CA TYR A 39 -28.79 -4.28 7.61
C TYR A 39 -28.98 -5.47 8.53
N ARG A 40 -30.05 -5.48 9.33
CA ARG A 40 -30.38 -6.61 10.21
C ARG A 40 -30.62 -7.89 9.44
N GLN A 41 -31.27 -7.82 8.27
CA GLN A 41 -31.50 -8.97 7.40
C GLN A 41 -30.21 -9.61 6.86
N LEU A 42 -29.11 -8.86 6.83
CA LEU A 42 -27.80 -9.36 6.40
C LEU A 42 -27.09 -10.15 7.49
N CYS A 43 -27.50 -10.02 8.76
CA CYS A 43 -26.79 -10.49 9.93
C CYS A 43 -27.48 -11.69 10.59
N ASP A 44 -26.76 -12.78 10.79
CA ASP A 44 -27.20 -13.84 11.70
C ASP A 44 -26.78 -13.50 13.14
N LEU A 45 -27.65 -12.78 13.86
CA LEU A 45 -27.38 -12.29 15.20
C LEU A 45 -27.17 -13.40 16.25
N SER A 46 -27.48 -14.68 15.92
CA SER A 46 -27.15 -15.81 16.78
C SER A 46 -25.64 -16.11 16.83
N THR A 47 -24.87 -15.59 15.87
CA THR A 47 -23.44 -15.84 15.70
C THR A 47 -22.56 -14.70 16.24
N LEU A 48 -23.13 -13.77 17.02
CA LEU A 48 -22.39 -12.65 17.60
C LEU A 48 -21.17 -13.10 18.38
N LYS A 49 -20.02 -12.50 18.08
CA LYS A 49 -18.76 -12.71 18.77
C LYS A 49 -18.09 -11.37 19.06
N LEU A 50 -17.76 -11.13 20.32
CA LEU A 50 -17.06 -9.91 20.73
C LEU A 50 -15.63 -9.94 20.18
N GLU A 51 -15.24 -8.87 19.49
CA GLU A 51 -13.91 -8.72 18.93
C GLU A 51 -13.12 -7.61 19.67
N PRO A 52 -11.79 -7.67 19.65
CA PRO A 52 -10.98 -6.59 20.19
C PRO A 52 -11.28 -5.27 19.45
N ALA A 53 -11.65 -4.25 20.21
CA ALA A 53 -12.04 -2.93 19.68
C ALA A 53 -10.88 -1.93 19.61
N THR A 54 -9.68 -2.31 20.06
CA THR A 54 -8.47 -1.48 19.99
C THR A 54 -7.73 -1.75 18.70
N PHE A 55 -7.40 -0.69 17.98
CA PHE A 55 -6.64 -0.71 16.72
C PHE A 55 -5.32 0.02 16.93
N VAL A 56 -4.23 -0.57 16.46
CA VAL A 56 -2.89 0.03 16.52
C VAL A 56 -2.45 0.30 15.07
N GLU A 57 -2.19 1.56 14.76
CA GLU A 57 -1.60 1.94 13.48
C GLU A 57 -0.07 1.71 13.48
N PRO A 58 0.59 1.57 12.31
CA PRO A 58 2.03 1.35 12.21
C PRO A 58 2.89 2.44 12.88
N ASP A 59 2.34 3.65 13.05
CA ASP A 59 2.98 4.78 13.74
C ASP A 59 2.74 4.79 15.27
N LEU A 60 2.23 3.70 15.83
CA LEU A 60 1.92 3.50 17.25
C LEU A 60 0.76 4.37 17.80
N HIS A 61 -0.04 4.99 16.95
CA HIS A 61 -1.29 5.58 17.39
C HIS A 61 -2.33 4.49 17.64
N GLN A 62 -2.85 4.47 18.86
CA GLN A 62 -3.93 3.56 19.24
C GLN A 62 -5.28 4.26 19.06
N TYR A 63 -6.14 3.63 18.28
CA TYR A 63 -7.55 3.98 18.19
C TYR A 63 -8.37 2.88 18.84
N ALA A 64 -9.38 3.26 19.57
CA ALA A 64 -10.31 2.32 20.17
C ALA A 64 -11.73 2.76 19.90
N SER A 65 -12.53 1.87 19.33
CA SER A 65 -13.98 1.97 19.36
C SER A 65 -14.50 1.50 20.72
N ASP A 66 -15.73 1.80 21.03
CA ASP A 66 -16.28 1.33 22.30
C ASP A 66 -16.52 -0.17 22.28
N ILE A 67 -17.23 -0.68 21.30
CA ILE A 67 -17.55 -2.11 21.15
C ILE A 67 -17.47 -2.51 19.68
N LEU A 68 -16.91 -3.68 19.41
CA LEU A 68 -16.88 -4.30 18.09
C LEU A 68 -17.39 -5.74 18.15
N TRP A 69 -18.43 -6.03 17.41
CA TRP A 69 -18.98 -7.36 17.26
C TRP A 69 -18.76 -7.88 15.86
N SER A 70 -18.28 -9.11 15.72
CA SER A 70 -18.39 -9.84 14.45
C SER A 70 -19.67 -10.67 14.43
N VAL A 71 -20.25 -10.79 13.24
CA VAL A 71 -21.46 -11.56 12.99
C VAL A 71 -21.38 -12.21 11.60
N LYS A 72 -21.86 -13.43 11.45
CA LYS A 72 -21.95 -14.07 10.14
C LYS A 72 -23.10 -13.52 9.33
N THR A 73 -23.00 -13.61 8.00
CA THR A 73 -24.11 -13.25 7.12
C THR A 73 -25.14 -14.36 7.05
N THR A 74 -26.43 -13.99 6.89
CA THR A 74 -27.54 -14.95 6.71
C THR A 74 -27.44 -15.77 5.43
N GLY A 75 -26.63 -15.33 4.44
CA GLY A 75 -26.45 -16.01 3.14
C GLY A 75 -25.48 -17.21 3.16
N GLY A 76 -24.96 -17.62 4.31
CA GLY A 76 -24.09 -18.81 4.46
C GLY A 76 -22.73 -18.74 3.76
N LYS A 77 -22.37 -17.61 3.15
CA LYS A 77 -21.00 -17.35 2.68
C LYS A 77 -20.16 -16.82 3.83
N ASP A 78 -18.87 -17.10 3.84
CA ASP A 78 -17.89 -16.62 4.83
C ASP A 78 -17.71 -15.07 4.75
N GLY A 79 -18.81 -14.35 4.91
CA GLY A 79 -18.84 -12.89 4.99
C GLY A 79 -18.99 -12.51 6.45
N TYR A 80 -17.97 -11.87 7.01
CA TYR A 80 -18.08 -11.26 8.33
C TYR A 80 -18.69 -9.88 8.20
N VAL A 81 -19.69 -9.59 9.01
CA VAL A 81 -20.20 -8.24 9.25
C VAL A 81 -19.73 -7.83 10.62
N TYR A 82 -19.08 -6.68 10.72
CA TYR A 82 -18.74 -6.10 12.01
C TYR A 82 -19.75 -5.02 12.34
N THR A 83 -20.26 -5.02 13.56
CA THR A 83 -21.06 -3.94 14.11
C THR A 83 -20.17 -3.16 15.08
N LEU A 84 -19.91 -1.91 14.76
CA LEU A 84 -19.13 -0.98 15.54
C LEU A 84 -20.10 -0.05 16.27
N ILE A 85 -20.14 -0.12 17.60
CA ILE A 85 -21.04 0.69 18.42
C ILE A 85 -20.19 1.70 19.20
N GLU A 86 -20.50 2.97 19.02
CA GLU A 86 -19.90 4.09 19.73
C GLU A 86 -20.91 4.74 20.68
N HIS A 87 -20.45 5.07 21.85
CA HIS A 87 -21.21 5.77 22.88
C HIS A 87 -20.72 7.23 22.97
N GLN A 88 -21.64 8.17 22.93
CA GLN A 88 -21.28 9.59 22.92
C GLN A 88 -22.21 10.41 23.81
N SER A 89 -21.62 11.13 24.78
CA SER A 89 -22.33 12.05 25.68
C SER A 89 -22.23 13.52 25.28
N THR A 90 -21.28 13.85 24.38
CA THR A 90 -21.07 15.21 23.89
C THR A 90 -21.22 15.25 22.36
N GLU A 91 -21.61 16.41 21.86
CA GLU A 91 -21.76 16.59 20.40
C GLU A 91 -20.38 16.64 19.73
N ASN A 92 -20.27 15.97 18.59
CA ASN A 92 -19.04 16.00 17.80
C ASN A 92 -19.40 16.04 16.30
N LEU A 93 -19.10 17.16 15.67
CA LEU A 93 -19.33 17.35 14.22
C LEU A 93 -18.63 16.28 13.36
N TYR A 94 -17.45 15.83 13.80
CA TYR A 94 -16.64 14.85 13.07
C TYR A 94 -16.89 13.40 13.51
N MET A 95 -17.98 13.14 14.26
CA MET A 95 -18.30 11.79 14.69
C MET A 95 -18.44 10.79 13.53
N PRO A 96 -19.16 11.08 12.44
CA PRO A 96 -19.28 10.14 11.32
C PRO A 96 -17.93 9.86 10.64
N PHE A 97 -17.02 10.83 10.56
CA PHE A 97 -15.67 10.61 10.07
C PHE A 97 -14.84 9.73 11.05
N ARG A 98 -14.99 9.93 12.34
CA ARG A 98 -14.37 9.09 13.37
C ARG A 98 -14.85 7.63 13.26
N MET A 99 -16.14 7.43 13.08
CA MET A 99 -16.74 6.11 12.88
C MET A 99 -16.26 5.45 11.58
N LEU A 100 -16.11 6.22 10.50
CA LEU A 100 -15.49 5.72 9.25
C LEU A 100 -14.06 5.24 9.49
N ARG A 101 -13.23 6.00 10.21
CA ARG A 101 -11.86 5.59 10.55
C ARG A 101 -11.83 4.26 11.29
N TYR A 102 -12.68 4.07 12.29
CA TYR A 102 -12.77 2.82 13.03
C TYR A 102 -13.27 1.67 12.14
N SER A 103 -14.21 1.96 11.25
CA SER A 103 -14.68 0.96 10.26
C SER A 103 -13.55 0.52 9.34
N VAL A 104 -12.76 1.47 8.82
CA VAL A 104 -11.59 1.15 7.96
C VAL A 104 -10.53 0.36 8.74
N ALA A 105 -10.29 0.71 10.01
CA ALA A 105 -9.34 -0.03 10.86
C ALA A 105 -9.80 -1.49 11.12
N ALA A 106 -11.10 -1.71 11.32
CA ALA A 106 -11.68 -3.05 11.43
C ALA A 106 -11.56 -3.84 10.12
N MET A 107 -11.84 -3.19 8.98
CA MET A 107 -11.67 -3.76 7.65
C MET A 107 -10.21 -4.16 7.39
N GLN A 108 -9.26 -3.29 7.72
CA GLN A 108 -7.83 -3.55 7.53
C GLN A 108 -7.38 -4.76 8.34
N ARG A 109 -7.73 -4.84 9.60
CA ARG A 109 -7.41 -5.99 10.47
C ARG A 109 -7.97 -7.30 9.92
N HIS A 110 -9.22 -7.29 9.45
CA HIS A 110 -9.84 -8.45 8.84
C HIS A 110 -9.14 -8.85 7.54
N LEU A 111 -8.80 -7.86 6.68
CA LEU A 111 -8.09 -8.09 5.41
C LEU A 111 -6.72 -8.76 5.63
N GLU A 112 -5.99 -8.36 6.66
CA GLU A 112 -4.70 -8.97 7.02
C GLU A 112 -4.84 -10.44 7.39
N GLN A 113 -5.91 -10.79 8.10
CA GLN A 113 -6.16 -12.14 8.60
C GLN A 113 -6.81 -13.05 7.56
N TYR A 114 -7.81 -12.56 6.82
CA TYR A 114 -8.67 -13.39 5.96
C TYR A 114 -8.55 -13.07 4.46
N LYS A 115 -7.76 -12.05 4.07
CA LYS A 115 -7.54 -11.63 2.67
C LYS A 115 -8.81 -11.18 1.93
N THR A 116 -9.85 -10.82 2.66
CA THR A 116 -11.12 -10.29 2.15
C THR A 116 -11.54 -9.07 2.97
N LEU A 117 -12.32 -8.17 2.38
CA LEU A 117 -12.88 -7.03 3.09
C LEU A 117 -14.24 -7.42 3.69
N PRO A 118 -14.47 -7.17 4.99
CA PRO A 118 -15.77 -7.36 5.62
C PRO A 118 -16.66 -6.12 5.39
N LEU A 119 -17.96 -6.29 5.59
CA LEU A 119 -18.83 -5.15 5.83
C LEU A 119 -18.68 -4.69 7.27
N VAL A 120 -18.69 -3.39 7.51
CA VAL A 120 -18.71 -2.81 8.85
C VAL A 120 -19.89 -1.84 8.94
N ILE A 121 -20.78 -2.08 9.92
CA ILE A 121 -21.98 -1.28 10.15
C ILE A 121 -21.75 -0.44 11.41
N PRO A 122 -21.42 0.85 11.27
CA PRO A 122 -21.22 1.73 12.41
C PRO A 122 -22.56 2.22 12.98
N VAL A 123 -22.71 2.13 14.30
CA VAL A 123 -23.91 2.58 15.03
C VAL A 123 -23.47 3.54 16.13
N LEU A 124 -24.08 4.71 16.19
CA LEU A 124 -23.88 5.70 17.24
C LEU A 124 -25.02 5.63 18.26
N LEU A 125 -24.72 5.38 19.53
CA LEU A 125 -25.63 5.63 20.65
C LEU A 125 -25.30 6.99 21.27
N TYR A 126 -26.21 7.92 21.16
CA TYR A 126 -26.08 9.27 21.71
C TYR A 126 -27.01 9.47 22.92
N HIS A 127 -26.47 10.00 24.01
CA HIS A 127 -27.21 10.34 25.23
C HIS A 127 -26.83 11.71 25.79
N GLY A 128 -26.37 12.65 24.94
CA GLY A 128 -25.97 13.99 25.36
C GLY A 128 -27.14 14.87 25.78
N GLU A 129 -26.83 16.03 26.36
CA GLU A 129 -27.80 17.00 26.83
C GLU A 129 -28.60 17.67 25.73
N ARG A 130 -27.97 17.88 24.56
CA ARG A 130 -28.64 18.49 23.42
C ARG A 130 -29.46 17.46 22.65
N SER A 131 -30.75 17.68 22.54
CA SER A 131 -31.67 16.77 21.85
C SER A 131 -32.48 17.53 20.79
N PRO A 132 -32.63 16.98 19.57
CA PRO A 132 -31.99 15.77 19.04
C PRO A 132 -30.49 15.96 18.80
N TYR A 133 -29.80 14.86 18.45
CA TYR A 133 -28.39 14.94 17.99
C TYR A 133 -28.27 15.96 16.84
N PRO A 134 -27.37 16.97 16.94
CA PRO A 134 -27.46 18.16 16.08
C PRO A 134 -26.76 18.04 14.74
N TYR A 135 -25.98 16.99 14.51
CA TYR A 135 -25.16 16.86 13.32
C TYR A 135 -25.61 15.70 12.42
N SER A 136 -25.34 15.82 11.14
CA SER A 136 -25.52 14.72 10.18
C SER A 136 -24.64 13.51 10.55
N MET A 137 -25.13 12.31 10.28
CA MET A 137 -24.35 11.08 10.37
C MET A 137 -23.74 10.68 9.03
N ASN A 138 -23.89 11.48 8.00
CA ASN A 138 -23.18 11.33 6.74
C ASN A 138 -21.78 11.98 6.86
N TRP A 139 -20.72 11.19 6.76
CA TRP A 139 -19.35 11.68 6.88
C TRP A 139 -18.95 12.71 5.81
N LEU A 140 -19.63 12.71 4.65
CA LEU A 140 -19.39 13.69 3.60
C LEU A 140 -19.79 15.11 4.04
N ASP A 141 -20.72 15.23 4.98
CA ASP A 141 -21.14 16.52 5.53
C ASP A 141 -20.12 17.12 6.50
N CYS A 142 -19.05 16.39 6.84
CA CYS A 142 -17.90 16.91 7.60
C CYS A 142 -16.99 17.82 6.77
N PHE A 143 -17.11 17.84 5.44
CA PHE A 143 -16.29 18.67 4.57
C PHE A 143 -16.91 20.07 4.42
N GLU A 144 -16.08 21.09 4.18
CA GLU A 144 -16.54 22.45 3.84
C GLU A 144 -17.41 22.48 2.59
N ASN A 145 -17.15 21.55 1.65
CA ASN A 145 -17.95 21.38 0.43
C ASN A 145 -18.38 19.91 0.28
N PRO A 146 -19.51 19.52 0.89
CA PRO A 146 -20.03 18.15 0.83
C PRO A 146 -20.32 17.67 -0.59
N ALA A 147 -20.78 18.55 -1.48
CA ALA A 147 -21.09 18.19 -2.86
C ALA A 147 -19.83 17.83 -3.66
N LEU A 148 -18.71 18.51 -3.41
CA LEU A 148 -17.42 18.18 -4.00
C LEU A 148 -16.87 16.88 -3.41
N ALA A 149 -16.96 16.72 -2.09
CA ALA A 149 -16.56 15.48 -1.41
C ALA A 149 -17.33 14.27 -1.98
N ALA A 150 -18.65 14.40 -2.17
CA ALA A 150 -19.46 13.34 -2.78
C ALA A 150 -18.98 12.98 -4.19
N LYS A 151 -18.63 13.97 -5.02
CA LYS A 151 -18.09 13.70 -6.37
C LYS A 151 -16.78 12.89 -6.36
N ILE A 152 -15.95 13.08 -5.32
CA ILE A 152 -14.65 12.41 -5.19
C ILE A 152 -14.83 11.01 -4.59
N TYR A 153 -15.57 10.89 -3.49
CA TYR A 153 -15.57 9.70 -2.65
C TYR A 153 -16.67 8.68 -2.96
N THR A 154 -17.69 9.04 -3.79
CA THR A 154 -18.73 8.08 -4.17
C THR A 154 -18.56 7.53 -5.59
N LYS A 155 -17.48 7.91 -6.28
CA LYS A 155 -17.16 7.44 -7.63
C LYS A 155 -15.87 6.60 -7.59
N PRO A 156 -15.63 5.78 -8.63
CA PRO A 156 -14.34 5.13 -8.80
C PRO A 156 -13.19 6.13 -8.79
N PHE A 157 -12.09 5.77 -8.14
CA PHE A 157 -10.87 6.59 -8.17
C PHE A 157 -10.30 6.66 -9.59
N PRO A 158 -9.76 7.83 -10.01
CA PRO A 158 -9.10 7.95 -11.30
C PRO A 158 -7.93 6.96 -11.41
N LEU A 159 -7.90 6.21 -12.50
CA LEU A 159 -6.80 5.33 -12.87
C LEU A 159 -6.03 5.96 -14.03
N VAL A 160 -4.70 6.08 -13.89
CA VAL A 160 -3.79 6.39 -14.99
C VAL A 160 -3.04 5.11 -15.33
N ASP A 161 -3.52 4.40 -16.34
CA ASP A 161 -2.87 3.16 -16.80
C ASP A 161 -1.95 3.46 -17.97
N ILE A 162 -0.67 3.64 -17.66
CA ILE A 162 0.36 3.94 -18.67
C ILE A 162 0.67 2.75 -19.61
N THR A 163 0.24 1.55 -19.27
CA THR A 163 0.53 0.35 -20.09
C THR A 163 -0.21 0.35 -21.42
N VAL A 164 -1.36 1.02 -21.48
CA VAL A 164 -2.21 1.13 -22.68
C VAL A 164 -2.04 2.44 -23.45
N VAL A 165 -1.33 3.43 -22.90
CA VAL A 165 -1.08 4.72 -23.56
C VAL A 165 -0.08 4.53 -24.69
N ASP A 166 -0.37 5.06 -25.89
CA ASP A 166 0.56 4.98 -27.04
C ASP A 166 1.88 5.73 -26.76
N ASP A 167 3.01 5.19 -27.22
CA ASP A 167 4.32 5.81 -26.98
C ASP A 167 4.42 7.24 -27.57
N ASN A 168 3.76 7.50 -28.69
CA ASN A 168 3.77 8.84 -29.30
C ASN A 168 2.92 9.83 -28.48
N GLU A 169 1.88 9.34 -27.78
CA GLU A 169 1.15 10.13 -26.81
C GLU A 169 2.02 10.41 -25.58
N ILE A 170 2.74 9.39 -25.07
CA ILE A 170 3.67 9.54 -23.95
C ILE A 170 4.75 10.59 -24.27
N MET A 171 5.24 10.68 -25.50
CA MET A 171 6.19 11.70 -25.92
C MET A 171 5.68 13.13 -25.67
N ASN A 172 4.37 13.34 -25.62
CA ASN A 172 3.74 14.64 -25.32
C ASN A 172 3.51 14.89 -23.82
N HIS A 173 3.90 13.97 -22.93
CA HIS A 173 3.72 14.12 -21.49
C HIS A 173 4.72 15.08 -20.83
N ARG A 174 5.39 15.91 -21.62
CA ARG A 174 6.36 16.93 -21.14
C ARG A 174 7.40 16.28 -20.21
N ARG A 175 7.63 16.88 -19.05
CA ARG A 175 8.62 16.41 -18.05
C ARG A 175 8.33 15.00 -17.49
N MET A 176 7.12 14.48 -17.64
CA MET A 176 6.79 13.11 -17.24
C MET A 176 7.09 12.08 -18.32
N ALA A 177 7.30 12.50 -19.57
CA ALA A 177 7.44 11.59 -20.70
C ALA A 177 8.55 10.56 -20.52
N ALA A 178 9.75 10.99 -20.10
CA ALA A 178 10.89 10.10 -19.91
C ALA A 178 10.62 9.01 -18.87
N LEU A 179 10.08 9.39 -17.70
CA LEU A 179 9.73 8.43 -16.66
C LEU A 179 8.61 7.49 -17.10
N THR A 180 7.56 8.01 -17.72
CA THR A 180 6.41 7.23 -18.19
C THR A 180 6.84 6.20 -19.23
N LEU A 181 7.67 6.60 -20.19
CA LEU A 181 8.19 5.71 -21.22
C LEU A 181 9.03 4.57 -20.63
N LEU A 182 9.93 4.91 -19.69
CA LEU A 182 10.73 3.91 -18.98
C LEU A 182 9.85 2.96 -18.17
N MET A 183 8.92 3.47 -17.35
CA MET A 183 8.05 2.63 -16.52
C MET A 183 7.20 1.69 -17.35
N LYS A 184 6.74 2.10 -18.53
CA LYS A 184 5.97 1.28 -19.44
C LYS A 184 6.78 0.09 -20.00
N HIS A 185 8.05 0.30 -20.35
CA HIS A 185 8.83 -0.65 -21.14
C HIS A 185 9.92 -1.40 -20.37
N ILE A 186 10.39 -0.90 -19.22
CA ILE A 186 11.58 -1.40 -18.54
C ILE A 186 11.58 -2.91 -18.20
N ARG A 187 10.40 -3.52 -18.12
CA ARG A 187 10.24 -4.95 -17.79
C ARG A 187 9.87 -5.83 -18.99
N HIS A 188 9.48 -5.23 -20.11
CA HIS A 188 8.81 -5.96 -21.18
C HIS A 188 9.44 -5.79 -22.56
N ARG A 189 10.40 -4.87 -22.72
CA ARG A 189 10.99 -4.53 -24.01
C ARG A 189 12.50 -4.47 -23.95
N ASP A 190 13.13 -4.76 -25.09
CA ASP A 190 14.53 -4.40 -25.27
C ASP A 190 14.66 -2.88 -25.18
N MET A 191 15.46 -2.40 -24.23
CA MET A 191 15.69 -0.98 -24.02
C MET A 191 16.33 -0.30 -25.22
N MET A 192 17.00 -1.06 -26.11
CA MET A 192 17.56 -0.55 -27.36
C MET A 192 16.49 0.08 -28.25
N GLU A 193 15.25 -0.40 -28.22
CA GLU A 193 14.13 0.16 -28.98
C GLU A 193 13.70 1.56 -28.52
N LEU A 194 14.12 1.98 -27.33
CA LEU A 194 13.82 3.30 -26.75
C LEU A 194 14.89 4.35 -27.05
N LEU A 195 16.03 3.97 -27.66
CA LEU A 195 17.16 4.86 -27.89
C LEU A 195 16.84 6.08 -28.75
N ASP A 196 15.85 5.99 -29.61
CA ASP A 196 15.45 7.13 -30.45
C ASP A 196 14.46 8.07 -29.75
N LYS A 197 13.66 7.57 -28.82
CA LYS A 197 12.63 8.35 -28.11
C LYS A 197 13.13 8.93 -26.78
N LEU A 198 13.83 8.12 -25.99
CA LEU A 198 14.22 8.47 -24.64
C LEU A 198 15.09 9.73 -24.53
N PRO A 199 16.15 9.92 -25.35
CA PRO A 199 16.95 11.14 -25.31
C PRO A 199 16.15 12.40 -25.61
N GLN A 200 15.18 12.33 -26.54
CA GLN A 200 14.36 13.48 -26.91
C GLN A 200 13.55 14.02 -25.73
N VAL A 201 12.99 13.13 -24.90
CA VAL A 201 12.18 13.51 -23.73
C VAL A 201 13.06 13.82 -22.49
N MET A 202 14.28 13.32 -22.46
CA MET A 202 15.23 13.63 -21.37
C MET A 202 15.80 15.05 -21.45
N VAL A 203 15.74 15.72 -22.59
CA VAL A 203 16.18 17.11 -22.74
C VAL A 203 15.28 18.09 -21.94
N GLU A 204 14.04 17.72 -21.68
CA GLU A 204 13.06 18.57 -20.99
C GLU A 204 13.16 18.51 -19.45
N ILE A 205 14.00 17.65 -18.91
CA ILE A 205 14.12 17.41 -17.46
C ILE A 205 15.49 17.89 -16.93
N SER A 206 15.55 18.14 -15.62
CA SER A 206 16.78 18.59 -14.98
C SER A 206 17.83 17.47 -14.87
N ASP A 207 19.11 17.86 -14.74
CA ASP A 207 20.22 16.92 -14.50
C ASP A 207 19.99 16.01 -13.30
N GLU A 208 19.33 16.50 -12.25
CA GLU A 208 18.97 15.70 -11.10
C GLU A 208 17.95 14.63 -11.47
N GLN A 209 16.92 14.99 -12.23
CA GLN A 209 15.91 14.04 -12.71
C GLN A 209 16.52 12.99 -13.66
N VAL A 210 17.44 13.41 -14.54
CA VAL A 210 18.21 12.47 -15.38
C VAL A 210 18.98 11.46 -14.53
N ARG A 211 19.65 11.90 -13.45
CA ARG A 211 20.34 10.99 -12.53
C ARG A 211 19.40 9.97 -11.88
N VAL A 212 18.22 10.44 -11.47
CA VAL A 212 17.19 9.55 -10.88
C VAL A 212 16.74 8.52 -11.91
N LEU A 213 16.51 8.91 -13.17
CA LEU A 213 16.11 7.97 -14.22
C LEU A 213 17.21 6.96 -14.55
N ILE A 214 18.45 7.38 -14.62
CA ILE A 214 19.60 6.47 -14.83
C ILE A 214 19.68 5.45 -13.68
N HIS A 215 19.53 5.92 -12.44
CA HIS A 215 19.50 5.02 -11.28
C HIS A 215 18.31 4.05 -11.34
N TYR A 216 17.15 4.52 -11.76
CA TYR A 216 15.97 3.68 -11.95
C TYR A 216 16.21 2.61 -13.03
N ILE A 217 16.77 2.97 -14.18
CA ILE A 217 17.11 2.05 -15.27
C ILE A 217 18.01 0.92 -14.76
N VAL A 218 19.08 1.26 -14.03
CA VAL A 218 20.06 0.28 -13.52
C VAL A 218 19.48 -0.68 -12.49
N ASN A 219 18.54 -0.21 -11.65
CA ASN A 219 18.02 -1.01 -10.55
C ASN A 219 16.71 -1.75 -10.86
N ALA A 220 15.93 -1.26 -11.80
CA ALA A 220 14.61 -1.82 -12.14
C ALA A 220 14.60 -2.59 -13.47
N GLY A 221 15.62 -2.42 -14.32
CA GLY A 221 15.72 -3.05 -15.62
C GLY A 221 16.47 -4.37 -15.56
N ASP A 222 15.75 -5.49 -15.67
CA ASP A 222 16.38 -6.83 -15.75
C ASP A 222 17.17 -7.04 -17.07
N SER A 223 16.91 -6.22 -18.08
CA SER A 223 17.44 -6.33 -19.46
C SER A 223 18.32 -5.16 -19.89
N VAL A 224 18.81 -4.36 -18.93
CA VAL A 224 19.67 -3.22 -19.26
C VAL A 224 21.09 -3.69 -19.58
N SER A 225 21.46 -3.58 -20.83
CA SER A 225 22.78 -3.99 -21.31
C SER A 225 23.80 -2.84 -21.23
N PRO A 226 25.11 -3.16 -21.11
CA PRO A 226 26.18 -2.17 -21.26
C PRO A 226 26.11 -1.42 -22.60
N GLU A 227 25.70 -2.10 -23.67
CA GLU A 227 25.55 -1.54 -25.01
C GLU A 227 24.48 -0.45 -25.03
N PHE A 228 23.35 -0.66 -24.36
CA PHE A 228 22.31 0.36 -24.21
C PHE A 228 22.84 1.62 -23.51
N MET A 229 23.59 1.45 -22.42
CA MET A 229 24.13 2.59 -21.65
C MET A 229 25.14 3.38 -22.49
N ARG A 230 25.98 2.72 -23.29
CA ARG A 230 26.92 3.38 -24.22
C ARG A 230 26.18 4.13 -25.32
N ALA A 231 25.21 3.50 -25.95
CA ALA A 231 24.41 4.12 -27.00
C ALA A 231 23.58 5.31 -26.49
N LEU A 232 23.15 5.26 -25.20
CA LEU A 232 22.49 6.38 -24.55
C LEU A 232 23.47 7.51 -24.23
N ALA A 233 24.73 7.19 -23.85
CA ALA A 233 25.78 8.16 -23.58
C ALA A 233 26.10 8.98 -24.86
N GLU A 234 26.21 8.33 -26.01
CA GLU A 234 26.43 9.01 -27.30
C GLU A 234 25.34 10.03 -27.63
N ARG A 235 24.09 9.80 -27.16
CA ARG A 235 22.94 10.67 -27.40
C ARG A 235 22.71 11.72 -26.33
N LEU A 236 23.39 11.61 -25.17
CA LEU A 236 23.31 12.53 -24.06
C LEU A 236 24.72 12.97 -23.59
N PRO A 237 25.43 13.77 -24.39
CA PRO A 237 26.84 14.16 -24.13
C PRO A 237 27.03 14.80 -22.75
N GLN A 238 26.05 15.56 -22.26
CA GLN A 238 26.10 16.19 -20.93
C GLN A 238 26.11 15.16 -19.76
N HIS A 239 25.82 13.90 -20.03
CA HIS A 239 25.79 12.81 -19.05
C HIS A 239 26.71 11.63 -19.41
N GLU A 240 27.54 11.78 -20.45
CA GLU A 240 28.38 10.73 -21.03
C GLU A 240 29.25 10.02 -19.99
N ASP A 241 30.03 10.75 -19.22
CA ASP A 241 30.93 10.15 -18.21
C ASP A 241 30.23 9.23 -17.23
N LYS A 242 29.01 9.60 -16.79
CA LYS A 242 28.23 8.81 -15.86
C LYS A 242 27.67 7.55 -16.51
N LEU A 243 27.12 7.69 -17.70
CA LEU A 243 26.55 6.58 -18.45
C LEU A 243 27.61 5.55 -18.82
N MET A 244 28.80 6.02 -19.23
CA MET A 244 29.96 5.16 -19.52
C MET A 244 30.45 4.43 -18.26
N THR A 245 30.57 5.12 -17.13
CA THR A 245 30.94 4.48 -15.84
C THR A 245 29.96 3.37 -15.45
N ILE A 246 28.66 3.58 -15.72
CA ILE A 246 27.62 2.59 -15.44
C ILE A 246 27.73 1.42 -16.42
N ALA A 247 27.95 1.67 -17.70
CA ALA A 247 28.17 0.62 -18.69
C ALA A 247 29.34 -0.29 -18.30
N GLU A 248 30.47 0.26 -17.90
CA GLU A 248 31.63 -0.50 -17.41
C GLU A 248 31.32 -1.34 -16.17
N ARG A 249 30.58 -0.78 -15.20
CA ARG A 249 30.14 -1.54 -14.00
C ARG A 249 29.20 -2.70 -14.33
N LEU A 250 28.26 -2.49 -15.26
CA LEU A 250 27.36 -3.55 -15.74
C LEU A 250 28.15 -4.66 -16.43
N GLU A 251 29.12 -4.30 -17.24
CA GLU A 251 29.99 -5.25 -17.94
C GLU A 251 30.82 -6.08 -16.94
N GLN A 252 31.45 -5.42 -15.96
CA GLN A 252 32.20 -6.11 -14.88
C GLN A 252 31.31 -7.03 -14.06
N LYS A 253 30.09 -6.58 -13.71
CA LYS A 253 29.09 -7.39 -13.00
C LYS A 253 28.68 -8.60 -13.83
N GLY A 254 28.38 -8.42 -15.11
CA GLY A 254 28.00 -9.51 -16.00
C GLY A 254 29.13 -10.52 -16.22
N ALA A 255 30.38 -10.05 -16.35
CA ALA A 255 31.55 -10.92 -16.43
C ALA A 255 31.75 -11.75 -15.16
N LEU A 256 31.57 -11.11 -13.98
CA LEU A 256 31.67 -11.80 -12.68
C LEU A 256 30.54 -12.84 -12.52
N GLU A 257 29.31 -12.50 -12.85
CA GLU A 257 28.17 -13.44 -12.78
C GLU A 257 28.36 -14.66 -13.68
N LYS A 258 28.85 -14.45 -14.91
CA LYS A 258 29.22 -15.53 -15.82
C LYS A 258 30.32 -16.40 -15.25
N ALA A 259 31.39 -15.81 -14.72
CA ALA A 259 32.51 -16.53 -14.10
C ALA A 259 32.03 -17.37 -12.90
N LEU A 260 31.15 -16.80 -12.05
CA LEU A 260 30.56 -17.53 -10.92
C LEU A 260 29.65 -18.68 -11.36
N ALA A 261 28.87 -18.49 -12.43
CA ALA A 261 28.03 -19.56 -13.00
C ALA A 261 28.88 -20.71 -13.56
N ILE A 262 29.95 -20.39 -14.30
CA ILE A 262 30.91 -21.38 -14.81
C ILE A 262 31.58 -22.09 -13.63
N ALA A 263 32.04 -21.38 -12.59
CA ALA A 263 32.64 -21.95 -11.40
C ALA A 263 31.73 -22.98 -10.72
N ARG A 264 30.46 -22.69 -10.56
CA ARG A 264 29.46 -23.63 -10.01
C ARG A 264 29.32 -24.89 -10.87
N GLN A 265 29.35 -24.73 -12.18
CA GLN A 265 29.26 -25.88 -13.10
C GLN A 265 30.51 -26.76 -13.02
N LEU A 266 31.70 -26.16 -13.03
CA LEU A 266 32.96 -26.87 -12.90
C LEU A 266 33.11 -27.59 -11.53
N GLN A 267 32.63 -26.98 -10.45
CA GLN A 267 32.54 -27.62 -9.15
C GLN A 267 31.67 -28.89 -9.18
N LYS A 268 30.49 -28.81 -9.82
CA LYS A 268 29.59 -29.97 -9.99
C LYS A 268 30.23 -31.09 -10.82
N MET A 269 31.17 -30.75 -11.70
CA MET A 269 31.97 -31.70 -12.50
C MET A 269 33.16 -32.29 -11.73
N GLY A 270 33.36 -31.90 -10.47
CA GLY A 270 34.40 -32.44 -9.61
C GLY A 270 35.80 -31.81 -9.78
N MET A 271 35.88 -30.63 -10.40
CA MET A 271 37.16 -29.92 -10.53
C MET A 271 37.61 -29.32 -9.21
N THR A 272 38.94 -29.26 -9.00
CA THR A 272 39.50 -28.67 -7.80
C THR A 272 39.38 -27.14 -7.77
N PRO A 273 39.39 -26.49 -6.59
CA PRO A 273 39.33 -25.03 -6.49
C PRO A 273 40.42 -24.33 -7.32
N GLU A 274 41.64 -24.89 -7.38
CA GLU A 274 42.74 -24.34 -8.16
C GLU A 274 42.43 -24.36 -9.66
N GLN A 275 41.88 -25.47 -10.15
CA GLN A 275 41.48 -25.63 -11.55
C GLN A 275 40.35 -24.67 -11.90
N ILE A 276 39.35 -24.50 -11.01
CA ILE A 276 38.26 -23.57 -11.20
C ILE A 276 38.77 -22.13 -11.23
N LYS A 277 39.68 -21.76 -10.32
CA LYS A 277 40.31 -20.45 -10.31
C LYS A 277 41.05 -20.15 -11.62
N GLN A 278 41.82 -21.11 -12.10
CA GLN A 278 42.57 -20.97 -13.35
C GLN A 278 41.63 -20.81 -14.57
N ALA A 279 40.53 -21.55 -14.58
CA ALA A 279 39.56 -21.52 -15.68
C ALA A 279 38.68 -20.27 -15.72
N THR A 280 38.36 -19.69 -14.56
CA THR A 280 37.39 -18.60 -14.43
C THR A 280 38.03 -17.24 -14.15
N GLY A 281 39.27 -17.17 -13.71
CA GLY A 281 39.95 -15.94 -13.29
C GLY A 281 39.42 -15.33 -11.98
N LEU A 282 38.54 -16.03 -11.26
CA LEU A 282 37.97 -15.55 -9.98
C LEU A 282 39.04 -15.43 -8.91
N SER A 283 38.94 -14.40 -8.09
CA SER A 283 39.75 -14.27 -6.87
C SER A 283 39.39 -15.33 -5.82
N GLU A 284 40.27 -15.58 -4.85
CA GLU A 284 40.00 -16.53 -3.77
C GLU A 284 38.75 -16.13 -2.94
N ALA A 285 38.50 -14.82 -2.76
CA ALA A 285 37.35 -14.30 -2.04
C ALA A 285 36.06 -14.56 -2.79
N GLU A 286 36.07 -14.44 -4.12
CA GLU A 286 34.91 -14.71 -4.98
C GLU A 286 34.63 -16.19 -5.09
N LEU A 287 35.68 -17.00 -5.19
CA LEU A 287 35.59 -18.46 -5.27
C LEU A 287 34.98 -19.05 -3.98
N LYS A 288 35.35 -18.53 -2.80
CA LYS A 288 34.77 -18.95 -1.51
C LYS A 288 33.24 -18.76 -1.45
N LYS A 289 32.68 -17.80 -2.17
CA LYS A 289 31.20 -17.59 -2.25
C LYS A 289 30.48 -18.65 -3.09
N VAL A 290 31.21 -19.42 -3.86
CA VAL A 290 30.68 -20.49 -4.73
C VAL A 290 30.80 -21.86 -4.09
N ILE A 291 31.87 -22.08 -3.33
CA ILE A 291 32.24 -23.40 -2.81
C ILE A 291 31.58 -23.73 -1.46
N HIS A 292 30.98 -22.73 -0.81
CA HIS A 292 30.13 -22.85 0.38
C HIS A 292 28.66 -22.59 0.08
#